data_e293cf6c4aeb15568379f0250a7f5092
#
_entry.id   e293cf6c4aeb15568379f0250a7f5092
#
_cell.length_a   1.000
_cell.length_b   1.000
_cell.length_c   1.000
_cell.angle_alpha   90.00
_cell.angle_beta   90.00
_cell.angle_gamma   90.00
#
_symmetry.space_group_name_H-M   'P 1'
#
loop_
_entity.id
_entity.type
_entity.pdbx_description
1 polymer ?
#
loop_
_entity_poly.entity_id
_entity_poly.type
_entity_poly.pdbx_seq_one_letter_code
_entity_poly.pdbx_strand_id
1 'polypeptide(L)'
;AVNYDRWYRHLHKGVAKGNYYAYLKTIFSNQDVINQIADETILQELRQAPDDMEQQLANYLAVSTNEKGKAEAKAVYEQYKNLKKGGDAKDFTMQDAKGKNYSLKDFRGKMLVIDVWATWCGPCCAEIPHYEKLVEQFKGNKNVEFISISLDNDKSKWLRKVAQDKPKWKQFICAEAFKSDLCKNYDINGIPRFMVFSKDGKVVDLDAPVPSTGGLKALIDKNL
;
A
#
# COMPACT_ATOMS: atom_id res chain seq x y z
N ALA A 1 18.81 11.36 -19.12
CA ALA A 1 17.50 11.10 -18.56
C ALA A 1 16.62 12.32 -18.83
N VAL A 2 15.80 12.25 -19.86
CA VAL A 2 14.79 13.27 -20.16
C VAL A 2 13.81 13.24 -18.98
N ASN A 3 13.47 14.42 -18.51
CA ASN A 3 12.61 14.67 -17.35
C ASN A 3 11.19 14.18 -17.66
N TYR A 4 11.00 12.85 -17.64
CA TYR A 4 9.75 12.11 -17.94
C TYR A 4 8.58 12.68 -17.11
N ASP A 5 8.84 12.99 -15.85
CA ASP A 5 7.88 13.57 -14.90
C ASP A 5 7.38 14.97 -15.32
N ARG A 6 8.22 15.75 -15.97
CA ARG A 6 7.86 17.09 -16.48
C ARG A 6 7.05 16.98 -17.77
N TRP A 7 7.40 16.02 -18.63
CA TRP A 7 6.73 15.75 -19.88
C TRP A 7 5.36 15.10 -19.64
N TYR A 8 5.31 14.10 -18.75
CA TYR A 8 4.09 13.44 -18.27
C TYR A 8 3.08 14.46 -17.70
N ARG A 9 3.53 15.33 -16.76
CA ARG A 9 2.67 16.40 -16.21
C ARG A 9 2.23 17.44 -17.23
N HIS A 10 3.01 17.70 -18.27
CA HIS A 10 2.65 18.66 -19.31
C HIS A 10 1.58 18.09 -20.25
N LEU A 11 1.67 16.82 -20.59
CA LEU A 11 0.67 16.12 -21.39
C LEU A 11 -0.64 15.94 -20.64
N HIS A 12 -0.61 15.59 -19.36
CA HIS A 12 -1.82 15.43 -18.55
C HIS A 12 -2.55 16.74 -18.21
N LYS A 13 -1.88 17.89 -18.27
CA LYS A 13 -2.55 19.21 -18.13
C LYS A 13 -3.44 19.57 -19.30
N GLY A 14 -3.22 18.99 -20.48
CA GLY A 14 -3.98 19.26 -21.70
C GLY A 14 -5.08 18.25 -22.00
N VAL A 15 -5.03 17.06 -21.38
CA VAL A 15 -6.02 15.99 -21.57
C VAL A 15 -6.99 16.04 -20.38
N ALA A 16 -8.04 16.84 -20.49
CA ALA A 16 -9.16 16.78 -19.57
C ALA A 16 -9.66 15.33 -19.49
N LYS A 17 -9.53 14.65 -18.33
CA LYS A 17 -10.17 13.38 -17.91
C LYS A 17 -10.60 12.40 -19.03
N GLY A 18 -9.87 12.40 -20.16
CA GLY A 18 -10.15 11.59 -21.35
C GLY A 18 -9.19 10.41 -21.44
N ASN A 19 -9.41 9.54 -22.42
CA ASN A 19 -8.59 8.38 -22.69
C ASN A 19 -7.19 8.81 -23.19
N TYR A 20 -6.21 8.86 -22.28
CA TYR A 20 -4.82 9.20 -22.56
C TYR A 20 -4.23 8.33 -23.69
N TYR A 21 -4.52 7.06 -23.70
CA TYR A 21 -4.00 6.13 -24.71
C TYR A 21 -4.55 6.42 -26.12
N ALA A 22 -5.83 6.78 -26.22
CA ALA A 22 -6.39 7.24 -27.49
C ALA A 22 -5.73 8.52 -27.97
N TYR A 23 -5.37 9.43 -27.05
CA TYR A 23 -4.66 10.67 -27.37
C TYR A 23 -3.27 10.41 -27.95
N LEU A 24 -2.54 9.39 -27.51
CA LEU A 24 -1.25 9.02 -28.10
C LEU A 24 -1.34 8.78 -29.61
N LYS A 25 -2.43 8.18 -30.10
CA LYS A 25 -2.67 7.97 -31.53
C LYS A 25 -2.89 9.26 -32.33
N THR A 26 -3.25 10.34 -31.67
CA THR A 26 -3.40 11.65 -32.34
C THR A 26 -2.08 12.39 -32.49
N ILE A 27 -1.08 12.05 -31.64
CA ILE A 27 0.22 12.75 -31.61
C ILE A 27 1.27 11.96 -32.42
N PHE A 28 1.23 10.63 -32.31
CA PHE A 28 2.25 9.75 -32.90
C PHE A 28 1.62 8.88 -34.00
N SER A 29 2.32 8.81 -35.14
CA SER A 29 1.96 7.90 -36.24
C SER A 29 2.67 6.56 -36.16
N ASN A 30 3.81 6.47 -35.42
CA ASN A 30 4.58 5.25 -35.24
C ASN A 30 3.99 4.42 -34.11
N GLN A 31 3.50 3.21 -34.43
CA GLN A 31 2.86 2.31 -33.47
C GLN A 31 3.84 1.79 -32.41
N ASP A 32 5.13 1.59 -32.74
CA ASP A 32 6.12 1.13 -31.76
C ASP A 32 6.40 2.19 -30.68
N VAL A 33 6.43 3.47 -31.07
CA VAL A 33 6.55 4.58 -30.12
C VAL A 33 5.32 4.65 -29.22
N ILE A 34 4.10 4.48 -29.80
CA ILE A 34 2.86 4.43 -29.03
C ILE A 34 2.90 3.28 -28.03
N ASN A 35 3.29 2.07 -28.45
CA ASN A 35 3.40 0.91 -27.58
C ASN A 35 4.38 1.15 -26.43
N GLN A 36 5.57 1.64 -26.73
CA GLN A 36 6.58 1.89 -25.68
C GLN A 36 6.06 2.85 -24.61
N ILE A 37 5.50 3.99 -25.01
CA ILE A 37 4.96 4.99 -24.07
C ILE A 37 3.79 4.41 -23.28
N ALA A 38 2.87 3.73 -23.97
CA ALA A 38 1.67 3.17 -23.37
C ALA A 38 2.01 2.06 -22.35
N ASP A 39 2.95 1.16 -22.67
CA ASP A 39 3.37 0.05 -21.81
C ASP A 39 4.00 0.57 -20.51
N GLU A 40 4.93 1.55 -20.60
CA GLU A 40 5.56 2.16 -19.42
C GLU A 40 4.52 2.89 -18.54
N THR A 41 3.60 3.62 -19.17
CA THR A 41 2.58 4.42 -18.48
C THR A 41 1.60 3.52 -17.72
N ILE A 42 1.02 2.51 -18.39
CA ILE A 42 0.01 1.65 -17.75
C ILE A 42 0.57 0.90 -16.54
N LEU A 43 1.82 0.40 -16.61
CA LEU A 43 2.43 -0.31 -15.50
C LEU A 43 2.62 0.58 -14.28
N GLN A 44 2.96 1.86 -14.50
CA GLN A 44 3.08 2.83 -13.41
C GLN A 44 1.71 3.19 -12.82
N GLU A 45 0.70 3.44 -13.65
CA GLU A 45 -0.65 3.78 -13.21
C GLU A 45 -1.30 2.64 -12.42
N LEU A 46 -1.25 1.41 -12.92
CA LEU A 46 -1.85 0.25 -12.24
C LEU A 46 -1.22 -0.04 -10.87
N ARG A 47 0.09 0.20 -10.70
CA ARG A 47 0.77 0.03 -9.39
C ARG A 47 0.31 1.02 -8.33
N GLN A 48 -0.25 2.15 -8.72
CA GLN A 48 -0.85 3.11 -7.79
C GLN A 48 -2.26 2.69 -7.33
N ALA A 49 -2.80 1.60 -7.88
CA ALA A 49 -4.12 1.05 -7.60
C ALA A 49 -5.24 2.12 -7.59
N PRO A 50 -5.37 2.96 -8.65
CA PRO A 50 -6.40 3.99 -8.69
C PRO A 50 -7.80 3.37 -8.81
N ASP A 51 -8.82 4.13 -8.42
CA ASP A 51 -10.21 3.64 -8.46
C ASP A 51 -10.70 3.26 -9.87
N ASP A 52 -10.14 3.90 -10.92
CA ASP A 52 -10.50 3.69 -12.33
C ASP A 52 -9.54 2.75 -13.09
N MET A 53 -8.71 1.97 -12.39
CA MET A 53 -7.68 1.12 -13.01
C MET A 53 -8.23 0.12 -14.03
N GLU A 54 -9.48 -0.34 -13.89
CA GLU A 54 -10.14 -1.21 -14.87
C GLU A 54 -10.38 -0.47 -16.19
N GLN A 55 -10.85 0.76 -16.13
CA GLN A 55 -11.04 1.62 -17.29
C GLN A 55 -9.70 1.98 -17.94
N GLN A 56 -8.66 2.26 -17.17
CA GLN A 56 -7.32 2.54 -17.68
C GLN A 56 -6.75 1.33 -18.41
N LEU A 57 -6.87 0.13 -17.83
CA LEU A 57 -6.46 -1.11 -18.50
C LEU A 57 -7.21 -1.32 -19.82
N ALA A 58 -8.54 -1.13 -19.83
CA ALA A 58 -9.34 -1.26 -21.03
C ALA A 58 -8.91 -0.27 -22.13
N ASN A 59 -8.68 0.98 -21.77
CA ASN A 59 -8.20 2.04 -22.66
C ASN A 59 -6.83 1.70 -23.27
N TYR A 60 -5.90 1.20 -22.46
CA TYR A 60 -4.57 0.75 -22.90
C TYR A 60 -4.69 -0.43 -23.87
N LEU A 61 -5.46 -1.47 -23.53
CA LEU A 61 -5.63 -2.67 -24.35
C LEU A 61 -6.22 -2.37 -25.73
N ALA A 62 -7.04 -1.33 -25.85
CA ALA A 62 -7.63 -0.87 -27.11
C ALA A 62 -6.60 -0.18 -28.03
N VAL A 63 -5.47 0.26 -27.52
CA VAL A 63 -4.48 1.08 -28.24
C VAL A 63 -3.19 0.32 -28.51
N SER A 64 -2.69 -0.43 -27.52
CA SER A 64 -1.45 -1.19 -27.64
C SER A 64 -1.64 -2.38 -28.60
N THR A 65 -0.64 -2.61 -29.45
CA THR A 65 -0.49 -3.82 -30.29
C THR A 65 0.60 -4.76 -29.77
N ASN A 66 1.26 -4.40 -28.67
CA ASN A 66 2.31 -5.21 -28.03
C ASN A 66 1.69 -6.29 -27.15
N GLU A 67 1.62 -7.53 -27.62
CA GLU A 67 1.02 -8.64 -26.86
C GLU A 67 1.77 -8.95 -25.56
N LYS A 68 3.09 -8.76 -25.52
CA LYS A 68 3.88 -8.93 -24.30
C LYS A 68 3.51 -7.85 -23.28
N GLY A 69 3.45 -6.58 -23.69
CA GLY A 69 3.03 -5.47 -22.82
C GLY A 69 1.61 -5.67 -22.30
N LYS A 70 0.68 -6.13 -23.15
CA LYS A 70 -0.70 -6.45 -22.74
C LYS A 70 -0.76 -7.55 -21.67
N ALA A 71 0.04 -8.61 -21.84
CA ALA A 71 0.11 -9.70 -20.87
C ALA A 71 0.66 -9.21 -19.52
N GLU A 72 1.71 -8.38 -19.54
CA GLU A 72 2.30 -7.79 -18.35
C GLU A 72 1.33 -6.84 -17.64
N ALA A 73 0.65 -5.95 -18.37
CA ALA A 73 -0.34 -5.05 -17.81
C ALA A 73 -1.51 -5.79 -17.14
N LYS A 74 -2.01 -6.87 -17.77
CA LYS A 74 -3.04 -7.74 -17.17
C LYS A 74 -2.54 -8.40 -15.87
N ALA A 75 -1.29 -8.89 -15.85
CA ALA A 75 -0.71 -9.50 -14.65
C ALA A 75 -0.57 -8.48 -13.50
N VAL A 76 -0.12 -7.26 -13.80
CA VAL A 76 -0.05 -6.17 -12.83
C VAL A 76 -1.46 -5.79 -12.35
N TYR A 77 -2.43 -5.65 -13.23
CA TYR A 77 -3.82 -5.39 -12.84
C TYR A 77 -4.35 -6.45 -11.87
N GLU A 78 -4.18 -7.75 -12.17
CA GLU A 78 -4.60 -8.83 -11.28
C GLU A 78 -3.91 -8.78 -9.91
N GLN A 79 -2.65 -8.36 -9.88
CA GLN A 79 -1.91 -8.18 -8.63
C GLN A 79 -2.47 -7.05 -7.77
N TYR A 80 -2.80 -5.91 -8.39
CA TYR A 80 -3.10 -4.66 -7.69
C TYR A 80 -4.60 -4.33 -7.59
N LYS A 81 -5.48 -4.97 -8.38
CA LYS A 81 -6.93 -4.66 -8.41
C LYS A 81 -7.60 -4.69 -7.03
N ASN A 82 -7.10 -5.52 -6.10
CA ASN A 82 -7.62 -5.61 -4.75
C ASN A 82 -6.92 -4.66 -3.77
N LEU A 83 -5.88 -3.94 -4.21
CA LEU A 83 -5.18 -2.96 -3.37
C LEU A 83 -5.84 -1.59 -3.38
N LYS A 84 -6.77 -1.35 -4.31
CA LYS A 84 -7.56 -0.12 -4.33
C LYS A 84 -8.45 0.00 -3.09
N LYS A 85 -8.80 1.21 -2.73
CA LYS A 85 -9.75 1.49 -1.65
C LYS A 85 -11.07 0.72 -1.86
N GLY A 86 -11.55 0.07 -0.80
CA GLY A 86 -12.73 -0.80 -0.83
C GLY A 86 -12.48 -2.21 -1.37
N GLY A 87 -11.28 -2.50 -1.90
CA GLY A 87 -10.88 -3.83 -2.34
C GLY A 87 -10.75 -4.82 -1.17
N ASP A 88 -10.85 -6.11 -1.47
CA ASP A 88 -10.66 -7.16 -0.47
C ASP A 88 -9.19 -7.27 -0.07
N ALA A 89 -8.94 -7.19 1.24
CA ALA A 89 -7.60 -7.35 1.76
C ALA A 89 -7.08 -8.78 1.55
N LYS A 90 -5.87 -8.91 1.03
CA LYS A 90 -5.16 -10.19 0.90
C LYS A 90 -4.61 -10.60 2.25
N ASP A 91 -4.78 -11.87 2.61
CA ASP A 91 -4.30 -12.40 3.88
C ASP A 91 -2.76 -12.49 3.91
N PHE A 92 -2.19 -12.42 5.10
CA PHE A 92 -0.77 -12.62 5.36
C PHE A 92 -0.57 -13.16 6.78
N THR A 93 0.60 -13.76 7.04
CA THR A 93 0.93 -14.36 8.34
C THR A 93 1.95 -13.51 9.09
N MET A 94 1.74 -13.37 10.40
CA MET A 94 2.65 -12.72 11.34
C MET A 94 2.70 -13.51 12.65
N GLN A 95 3.77 -13.30 13.44
CA GLN A 95 3.96 -13.99 14.73
C GLN A 95 4.00 -13.01 15.88
N ASP A 96 3.43 -13.39 17.01
CA ASP A 96 3.61 -12.66 18.28
C ASP A 96 4.98 -12.99 18.93
N ALA A 97 5.25 -12.36 20.07
CA ALA A 97 6.50 -12.57 20.83
C ALA A 97 6.69 -14.03 21.28
N LYS A 98 5.62 -14.81 21.43
CA LYS A 98 5.62 -16.21 21.83
C LYS A 98 5.73 -17.16 20.63
N GLY A 99 5.73 -16.64 19.40
CA GLY A 99 5.80 -17.42 18.16
C GLY A 99 4.45 -17.98 17.70
N LYS A 100 3.33 -17.53 18.29
CA LYS A 100 2.00 -17.89 17.80
C LYS A 100 1.71 -17.14 16.51
N ASN A 101 1.24 -17.86 15.49
CA ASN A 101 0.84 -17.28 14.21
C ASN A 101 -0.53 -16.59 14.31
N TYR A 102 -0.64 -15.48 13.61
CA TYR A 102 -1.85 -14.71 13.38
C TYR A 102 -1.95 -14.35 11.91
N SER A 103 -3.15 -14.06 11.45
CA SER A 103 -3.43 -13.56 10.12
C SER A 103 -4.33 -12.32 10.17
N LEU A 104 -4.52 -11.66 9.03
CA LEU A 104 -5.44 -10.52 8.95
C LEU A 104 -6.87 -10.89 9.39
N LYS A 105 -7.27 -12.14 9.16
CA LYS A 105 -8.62 -12.65 9.52
C LYS A 105 -8.89 -12.64 11.02
N ASP A 106 -7.86 -12.75 11.86
CA ASP A 106 -8.00 -12.76 13.32
C ASP A 106 -8.44 -11.39 13.87
N PHE A 107 -8.43 -10.34 13.04
CA PHE A 107 -8.82 -8.97 13.39
C PHE A 107 -10.14 -8.52 12.76
N ARG A 108 -10.87 -9.44 12.10
CA ARG A 108 -12.20 -9.13 11.55
C ARG A 108 -13.17 -8.63 12.62
N GLY A 109 -14.10 -7.78 12.23
CA GLY A 109 -15.07 -7.15 13.14
C GLY A 109 -14.61 -5.84 13.76
N LYS A 110 -13.33 -5.44 13.54
CA LYS A 110 -12.78 -4.17 13.97
C LYS A 110 -12.06 -3.50 12.81
N MET A 111 -12.04 -2.17 12.79
CA MET A 111 -11.07 -1.44 11.97
C MET A 111 -9.68 -1.79 12.45
N LEU A 112 -8.80 -2.17 11.55
CA LEU A 112 -7.42 -2.53 11.87
C LEU A 112 -6.47 -1.45 11.37
N VAL A 113 -5.68 -0.90 12.28
CA VAL A 113 -4.63 0.09 12.00
C VAL A 113 -3.27 -0.58 12.22
N ILE A 114 -2.47 -0.64 11.17
CA ILE A 114 -1.18 -1.33 11.15
C ILE A 114 -0.06 -0.30 10.99
N ASP A 115 0.93 -0.39 11.88
CA ASP A 115 2.25 0.21 11.74
C ASP A 115 3.24 -0.86 11.27
N VAL A 116 3.82 -0.69 10.09
CA VAL A 116 4.89 -1.56 9.58
C VAL A 116 6.23 -0.86 9.77
N TRP A 117 7.09 -1.46 10.58
CA TRP A 117 8.31 -0.85 11.08
C TRP A 117 9.48 -1.83 11.21
N ALA A 118 10.63 -1.36 11.69
CA ALA A 118 11.74 -2.22 12.12
C ALA A 118 12.62 -1.49 13.13
N THR A 119 13.36 -2.23 13.96
CA THR A 119 14.24 -1.66 14.99
C THR A 119 15.37 -0.80 14.44
N TRP A 120 15.80 -1.06 13.22
CA TRP A 120 16.84 -0.33 12.50
C TRP A 120 16.31 0.89 11.70
N CYS A 121 14.99 1.07 11.63
CA CYS A 121 14.35 2.16 10.90
C CYS A 121 14.24 3.40 11.79
N GLY A 122 15.15 4.35 11.66
CA GLY A 122 15.14 5.60 12.44
C GLY A 122 13.85 6.39 12.32
N PRO A 123 13.35 6.69 11.10
CA PRO A 123 12.07 7.37 10.92
C PRO A 123 10.88 6.64 11.54
N CYS A 124 10.86 5.29 11.48
CA CYS A 124 9.81 4.50 12.13
C CYS A 124 9.84 4.69 13.65
N CYS A 125 11.03 4.61 14.25
CA CYS A 125 11.20 4.81 15.70
C CYS A 125 10.77 6.22 16.15
N ALA A 126 10.91 7.23 15.30
CA ALA A 126 10.44 8.58 15.58
C ALA A 126 8.92 8.70 15.62
N GLU A 127 8.20 7.84 14.87
CA GLU A 127 6.73 7.81 14.86
C GLU A 127 6.11 7.04 16.04
N ILE A 128 6.86 6.15 16.72
CA ILE A 128 6.35 5.33 17.84
C ILE A 128 5.67 6.18 18.92
N PRO A 129 6.25 7.29 19.44
CA PRO A 129 5.59 8.10 20.47
C PRO A 129 4.29 8.76 19.98
N HIS A 130 4.18 9.09 18.70
CA HIS A 130 2.97 9.64 18.09
C HIS A 130 1.90 8.56 17.92
N TYR A 131 2.30 7.35 17.53
CA TYR A 131 1.40 6.20 17.43
C TYR A 131 0.88 5.78 18.81
N GLU A 132 1.73 5.78 19.86
CA GLU A 132 1.31 5.51 21.23
C GLU A 132 0.24 6.52 21.72
N LYS A 133 0.43 7.81 21.44
CA LYS A 133 -0.58 8.84 21.75
C LYS A 133 -1.90 8.56 21.01
N LEU A 134 -1.82 8.16 19.76
CA LEU A 134 -3.00 7.81 18.97
C LEU A 134 -3.73 6.59 19.57
N VAL A 135 -3.01 5.54 19.93
CA VAL A 135 -3.56 4.35 20.60
C VAL A 135 -4.29 4.74 21.90
N GLU A 136 -3.69 5.62 22.72
CA GLU A 136 -4.31 6.06 23.98
C GLU A 136 -5.59 6.89 23.74
N GLN A 137 -5.67 7.68 22.64
CA GLN A 137 -6.88 8.43 22.28
C GLN A 137 -8.06 7.51 21.93
N PHE A 138 -7.79 6.31 21.42
CA PHE A 138 -8.82 5.30 21.09
C PHE A 138 -8.99 4.24 22.19
N LYS A 139 -8.38 4.41 23.36
CA LYS A 139 -8.49 3.48 24.46
C LYS A 139 -9.94 3.26 24.87
N GLY A 140 -10.32 2.00 24.95
CA GLY A 140 -11.71 1.62 25.27
C GLY A 140 -12.65 1.57 24.05
N ASN A 141 -12.25 2.08 22.90
CA ASN A 141 -13.01 1.91 21.66
C ASN A 141 -12.87 0.47 21.15
N LYS A 142 -13.96 -0.30 21.19
CA LYS A 142 -13.97 -1.72 20.78
C LYS A 142 -14.01 -1.92 19.27
N ASN A 143 -14.22 -0.86 18.50
CA ASN A 143 -14.39 -0.93 17.04
C ASN A 143 -13.06 -0.76 16.29
N VAL A 144 -11.96 -0.42 16.98
CA VAL A 144 -10.63 -0.26 16.37
C VAL A 144 -9.60 -1.12 17.08
N GLU A 145 -8.69 -1.69 16.33
CA GLU A 145 -7.52 -2.44 16.83
C GLU A 145 -6.26 -1.84 16.24
N PHE A 146 -5.26 -1.60 17.08
CA PHE A 146 -3.95 -1.11 16.69
C PHE A 146 -2.92 -2.23 16.82
N ILE A 147 -2.10 -2.41 15.80
CA ILE A 147 -0.99 -3.37 15.82
C ILE A 147 0.26 -2.77 15.20
N SER A 148 1.43 -3.24 15.62
CA SER A 148 2.68 -3.01 14.88
C SER A 148 3.26 -4.33 14.39
N ILE A 149 3.78 -4.34 13.16
CA ILE A 149 4.39 -5.49 12.52
C ILE A 149 5.83 -5.15 12.16
N SER A 150 6.77 -5.83 12.79
CA SER A 150 8.19 -5.64 12.53
C SER A 150 8.63 -6.40 11.28
N LEU A 151 9.51 -5.77 10.48
CA LEU A 151 10.24 -6.36 9.37
C LEU A 151 11.71 -6.64 9.75
N ASP A 152 12.01 -6.85 11.03
CA ASP A 152 13.34 -7.26 11.45
C ASP A 152 13.65 -8.71 11.02
N ASN A 153 14.86 -8.93 10.45
CA ASN A 153 15.36 -10.28 10.20
C ASN A 153 15.82 -10.97 11.49
N ASP A 154 16.17 -10.20 12.52
CA ASP A 154 16.62 -10.69 13.82
C ASP A 154 15.51 -10.51 14.87
N LYS A 155 14.75 -11.59 15.09
CA LYS A 155 13.67 -11.63 16.08
C LYS A 155 14.15 -11.24 17.48
N SER A 156 15.39 -11.51 17.85
CA SER A 156 15.91 -11.19 19.18
C SER A 156 16.13 -9.68 19.37
N LYS A 157 16.49 -8.94 18.33
CA LYS A 157 16.55 -7.47 18.37
C LYS A 157 15.17 -6.88 18.58
N TRP A 158 14.19 -7.34 17.81
CA TRP A 158 12.80 -6.93 17.97
C TRP A 158 12.26 -7.20 19.36
N LEU A 159 12.48 -8.43 19.91
CA LEU A 159 12.04 -8.79 21.26
C LEU A 159 12.65 -7.89 22.33
N ARG A 160 13.96 -7.58 22.23
CA ARG A 160 14.63 -6.64 23.16
C ARG A 160 14.00 -5.25 23.10
N LYS A 161 13.75 -4.75 21.89
CA LYS A 161 13.14 -3.41 21.71
C LYS A 161 11.72 -3.37 22.28
N VAL A 162 10.88 -4.37 21.99
CA VAL A 162 9.53 -4.47 22.55
C VAL A 162 9.55 -4.59 24.08
N ALA A 163 10.47 -5.36 24.65
CA ALA A 163 10.62 -5.48 26.11
C ALA A 163 11.08 -4.16 26.76
N GLN A 164 11.90 -3.38 26.09
CA GLN A 164 12.37 -2.07 26.55
C GLN A 164 11.27 -1.02 26.50
N ASP A 165 10.57 -0.90 25.35
CA ASP A 165 9.59 0.15 25.10
C ASP A 165 8.22 -0.14 25.76
N LYS A 166 7.90 -1.41 25.99
CA LYS A 166 6.64 -1.90 26.59
C LYS A 166 5.37 -1.28 25.96
N PRO A 167 5.22 -1.37 24.64
CA PRO A 167 4.07 -0.81 23.94
C PRO A 167 2.76 -1.41 24.46
N LYS A 168 1.71 -0.57 24.55
CA LYS A 168 0.40 -0.96 25.07
C LYS A 168 -0.53 -1.55 24.00
N TRP A 169 -0.05 -1.74 22.79
CA TRP A 169 -0.76 -2.37 21.68
C TRP A 169 -0.02 -3.63 21.19
N LYS A 170 -0.71 -4.44 20.39
CA LYS A 170 -0.17 -5.74 19.96
C LYS A 170 1.02 -5.59 19.04
N GLN A 171 2.04 -6.41 19.28
CA GLN A 171 3.30 -6.44 18.55
C GLN A 171 3.47 -7.77 17.84
N PHE A 172 3.80 -7.69 16.55
CA PHE A 172 4.03 -8.84 15.70
C PHE A 172 5.33 -8.68 14.89
N ILE A 173 5.78 -9.77 14.31
CA ILE A 173 6.92 -9.81 13.39
C ILE A 173 6.58 -10.68 12.18
N CYS A 174 6.99 -10.27 10.98
CA CYS A 174 7.00 -11.10 9.79
C CYS A 174 8.35 -11.81 9.64
N ALA A 175 8.35 -13.14 9.59
CA ALA A 175 9.56 -13.95 9.64
C ALA A 175 10.56 -13.68 8.49
N GLU A 176 10.08 -13.29 7.31
CA GLU A 176 10.88 -13.05 6.11
C GLU A 176 11.09 -11.56 5.79
N ALA A 177 10.79 -10.67 6.74
CA ALA A 177 10.94 -9.22 6.57
C ALA A 177 10.29 -8.72 5.25
N PHE A 178 11.04 -8.05 4.38
CA PHE A 178 10.56 -7.58 3.07
C PHE A 178 10.19 -8.69 2.08
N LYS A 179 10.57 -9.95 2.34
CA LYS A 179 10.17 -11.10 1.52
C LYS A 179 8.88 -11.77 2.01
N SER A 180 8.30 -11.27 3.10
CA SER A 180 7.04 -11.76 3.68
C SER A 180 5.86 -11.60 2.73
N ASP A 181 4.79 -12.37 2.97
CA ASP A 181 3.53 -12.23 2.24
C ASP A 181 2.91 -10.86 2.43
N LEU A 182 3.07 -10.25 3.61
CA LEU A 182 2.67 -8.87 3.86
C LEU A 182 3.28 -7.93 2.81
N CYS A 183 4.60 -7.94 2.66
CA CYS A 183 5.28 -7.04 1.74
C CYS A 183 4.98 -7.35 0.28
N LYS A 184 4.92 -8.63 -0.10
CA LYS A 184 4.58 -9.05 -1.47
C LYS A 184 3.14 -8.69 -1.84
N ASN A 185 2.18 -8.94 -0.94
CA ASN A 185 0.75 -8.72 -1.21
C ASN A 185 0.39 -7.24 -1.32
N TYR A 186 1.14 -6.36 -0.64
CA TYR A 186 0.83 -4.93 -0.52
C TYR A 186 1.93 -4.02 -1.11
N ASP A 187 2.87 -4.60 -1.86
CA ASP A 187 3.99 -3.89 -2.51
C ASP A 187 4.75 -2.96 -1.55
N ILE A 188 5.06 -3.47 -0.34
CA ILE A 188 5.79 -2.70 0.65
C ILE A 188 7.29 -2.81 0.35
N ASN A 189 7.85 -1.72 -0.19
CA ASN A 189 9.26 -1.60 -0.56
C ASN A 189 10.03 -0.65 0.36
N GLY A 190 9.34 0.00 1.30
CA GLY A 190 9.92 0.93 2.27
C GLY A 190 9.06 1.11 3.51
N ILE A 191 9.68 1.52 4.61
CA ILE A 191 9.07 1.83 5.90
C ILE A 191 9.59 3.18 6.42
N PRO A 192 8.83 3.93 7.26
CA PRO A 192 7.55 3.52 7.89
C PRO A 192 6.42 3.38 6.86
N ARG A 193 5.48 2.46 7.12
CA ARG A 193 4.28 2.26 6.34
C ARG A 193 3.09 2.09 7.28
N PHE A 194 2.07 2.94 7.13
CA PHE A 194 0.84 2.81 7.89
C PHE A 194 -0.27 2.30 6.97
N MET A 195 -1.07 1.34 7.47
CA MET A 195 -2.15 0.74 6.68
C MET A 195 -3.42 0.69 7.53
N VAL A 196 -4.56 0.91 6.88
CA VAL A 196 -5.87 0.87 7.54
C VAL A 196 -6.81 -0.05 6.76
N PHE A 197 -7.45 -0.97 7.49
CA PHE A 197 -8.44 -1.88 6.96
C PHE A 197 -9.76 -1.70 7.71
N SER A 198 -10.90 -1.81 7.00
CA SER A 198 -12.22 -1.75 7.62
C SER A 198 -12.52 -3.01 8.44
N LYS A 199 -13.56 -2.95 9.29
CA LYS A 199 -14.05 -4.10 10.07
C LYS A 199 -14.39 -5.33 9.22
N ASP A 200 -14.79 -5.10 7.97
CA ASP A 200 -15.12 -6.16 7.01
C ASP A 200 -13.88 -6.65 6.25
N GLY A 201 -12.68 -6.12 6.58
CA GLY A 201 -11.39 -6.44 5.97
C GLY A 201 -11.25 -5.94 4.54
N LYS A 202 -11.82 -4.78 4.25
CA LYS A 202 -11.58 -4.05 3.02
C LYS A 202 -10.43 -3.07 3.22
N VAL A 203 -9.72 -2.75 2.17
CA VAL A 203 -8.70 -1.70 2.16
C VAL A 203 -9.36 -0.35 2.40
N VAL A 204 -8.92 0.39 3.41
CA VAL A 204 -9.25 1.80 3.62
C VAL A 204 -8.14 2.68 3.07
N ASP A 205 -6.90 2.38 3.45
CA ASP A 205 -5.69 3.05 2.96
C ASP A 205 -4.47 2.15 3.20
N LEU A 206 -3.60 2.00 2.21
CA LEU A 206 -2.38 1.17 2.29
C LEU A 206 -1.11 2.00 2.44
N ASP A 207 -1.23 3.33 2.37
CA ASP A 207 -0.14 4.29 2.58
C ASP A 207 -0.65 5.50 3.37
N ALA A 208 -1.33 5.19 4.48
CA ALA A 208 -1.95 6.18 5.33
C ALA A 208 -0.93 7.18 5.90
N PRO A 209 -1.33 8.44 6.14
CA PRO A 209 -0.45 9.44 6.71
C PRO A 209 0.19 9.00 8.02
N VAL A 210 1.44 9.40 8.26
CA VAL A 210 2.13 9.11 9.52
C VAL A 210 1.42 9.77 10.72
N PRO A 211 1.45 9.15 11.92
CA PRO A 211 0.75 9.64 13.12
C PRO A 211 1.09 11.06 13.51
N SER A 212 2.36 11.48 13.36
CA SER A 212 2.85 12.81 13.74
C SER A 212 2.12 13.96 13.03
N THR A 213 1.56 13.71 11.83
CA THR A 213 0.84 14.73 11.05
C THR A 213 -0.61 14.95 11.49
N GLY A 214 -1.17 14.04 12.29
CA GLY A 214 -2.60 13.99 12.62
C GLY A 214 -3.50 13.43 11.52
N GLY A 215 -2.96 13.19 10.32
CA GLY A 215 -3.72 12.68 9.17
C GLY A 215 -4.26 11.27 9.40
N LEU A 216 -3.47 10.39 10.07
CA LEU A 216 -3.90 9.03 10.40
C LEU A 216 -5.14 9.06 11.33
N LYS A 217 -5.15 9.94 12.34
CA LYS A 217 -6.31 10.11 13.21
C LYS A 217 -7.56 10.53 12.43
N ALA A 218 -7.43 11.54 11.58
CA ALA A 218 -8.54 12.01 10.75
C ALA A 218 -9.08 10.91 9.82
N LEU A 219 -8.19 10.07 9.27
CA LEU A 219 -8.58 8.93 8.44
C LEU A 219 -9.37 7.89 9.25
N ILE A 220 -8.94 7.57 10.47
CA ILE A 220 -9.62 6.63 11.36
C ILE A 220 -11.00 7.18 11.73
N ASP A 221 -11.08 8.42 12.20
CA ASP A 221 -12.34 9.05 12.63
C ASP A 221 -13.39 9.08 11.49
N LYS A 222 -12.94 9.26 10.25
CA LYS A 222 -13.82 9.29 9.06
C LYS A 222 -14.39 7.92 8.71
N ASN A 223 -13.72 6.82 9.06
CA ASN A 223 -14.05 5.48 8.57
C ASN A 223 -14.50 4.52 9.70
N LEU A 224 -14.55 4.95 10.97
CA LEU A 224 -15.13 4.25 12.10
C LEU A 224 -16.67 4.30 12.04
#